data_08d90f99aef8800dfc9fe25a2335bd3d
#
_entry.id   08d90f99aef8800dfc9fe25a2335bd3d
#
_cell.length_a   1.000
_cell.length_b   1.000
_cell.length_c   1.000
_cell.angle_alpha   90.00
_cell.angle_beta   90.00
_cell.angle_gamma   90.00
#
_symmetry.space_group_name_H-M   'P 1'
#
loop_
_entity.id
_entity.type
_entity.pdbx_description
1 polymer ?
#
loop_
_entity_poly.entity_id
_entity_poly.type
_entity_poly.pdbx_seq_one_letter_code
_entity_poly.pdbx_strand_id
1 'polypeptide(L)'
;NYECFGYERMMPKLNTANPEVADFICKVGRYWVEKFHIDGWRLDVASEINDALWRRFYQEIKEVNPEAILIGEVWETANHWLDGTIFDSTMNYDFRKHCKRFFGEESISSEAFDGRVTDMRMRYREQTVFAQLNLLDSHDVSRFFSLCNGNERQYRLALIFQMTFPGMPSIFYGDELGLEGIQEADYRQPMPWNKVKAYKENESDSLYVFMRNLIYLRRSENVLRRGKFRTVYTQKNGGLY
;
A
#
# COMPACT_ATOMS: atom_id res chain seq x y z
N ASN A 1 19.94 25.71 -13.67
CA ASN A 1 20.01 24.34 -13.15
C ASN A 1 19.00 24.20 -12.02
N TYR A 2 18.23 23.13 -12.01
CA TYR A 2 17.28 22.77 -10.98
C TYR A 2 17.26 21.24 -10.80
N GLU A 3 16.86 20.77 -9.65
CA GLU A 3 16.66 19.35 -9.38
C GLU A 3 15.27 18.89 -9.81
N CYS A 4 15.15 17.62 -10.18
CA CYS A 4 13.90 17.00 -10.63
C CYS A 4 13.66 15.70 -9.88
N PHE A 5 12.38 15.32 -9.71
CA PHE A 5 12.01 13.98 -9.25
C PHE A 5 12.32 12.95 -10.33
N GLY A 6 12.94 11.81 -9.95
CA GLY A 6 13.25 10.72 -10.86
C GLY A 6 14.09 11.10 -12.09
N TYR A 7 14.85 12.18 -12.01
CA TYR A 7 15.56 12.79 -13.14
C TYR A 7 14.65 13.26 -14.30
N GLU A 8 13.33 13.33 -14.08
CA GLU A 8 12.36 13.80 -15.06
C GLU A 8 12.29 15.33 -15.07
N ARG A 9 12.74 15.97 -16.18
CA ARG A 9 12.86 17.42 -16.29
C ARG A 9 11.54 18.19 -16.13
N MET A 10 10.43 17.54 -16.40
CA MET A 10 9.09 18.12 -16.27
C MET A 10 8.57 18.10 -14.83
N MET A 11 9.31 17.49 -13.90
CA MET A 11 8.95 17.38 -12.47
C MET A 11 9.99 18.10 -11.59
N PRO A 12 10.07 19.44 -11.60
CA PRO A 12 11.04 20.17 -10.81
C PRO A 12 10.76 20.05 -9.31
N LYS A 13 11.82 19.87 -8.50
CA LYS A 13 11.74 19.87 -7.04
C LYS A 13 11.79 21.28 -6.47
N LEU A 14 11.00 21.53 -5.44
CA LEU A 14 11.19 22.69 -4.58
C LEU A 14 12.43 22.47 -3.71
N ASN A 15 13.18 23.55 -3.46
CA ASN A 15 14.30 23.50 -2.53
C ASN A 15 13.80 23.44 -1.08
N THR A 16 13.59 22.25 -0.56
CA THR A 16 13.10 22.03 0.82
C THR A 16 14.13 22.36 1.91
N ALA A 17 15.38 22.62 1.55
CA ALA A 17 16.37 23.19 2.47
C ALA A 17 16.19 24.71 2.67
N ASN A 18 15.41 25.38 1.82
CA ASN A 18 15.03 26.76 2.04
C ASN A 18 13.98 26.85 3.16
N PRO A 19 14.23 27.64 4.24
CA PRO A 19 13.32 27.75 5.38
C PRO A 19 11.90 28.21 5.01
N GLU A 20 11.77 29.16 4.08
CA GLU A 20 10.45 29.66 3.64
C GLU A 20 9.65 28.60 2.92
N VAL A 21 10.31 27.75 2.12
CA VAL A 21 9.66 26.61 1.43
C VAL A 21 9.24 25.56 2.47
N ALA A 22 10.12 25.23 3.42
CA ALA A 22 9.80 24.30 4.48
C ALA A 22 8.62 24.79 5.34
N ASP A 23 8.63 26.08 5.73
CA ASP A 23 7.54 26.73 6.45
C ASP A 23 6.22 26.66 5.69
N PHE A 24 6.23 26.92 4.39
CA PHE A 24 5.04 26.83 3.57
C PHE A 24 4.46 25.42 3.52
N ILE A 25 5.32 24.39 3.28
CA ILE A 25 4.88 22.99 3.21
C ILE A 25 4.29 22.55 4.56
N CYS A 26 4.96 22.85 5.67
CA CYS A 26 4.47 22.52 7.00
C CYS A 26 3.14 23.22 7.32
N LYS A 27 2.98 24.52 6.95
CA LYS A 27 1.71 25.24 7.08
C LYS A 27 0.58 24.60 6.27
N VAL A 28 0.85 24.13 5.06
CA VAL A 28 -0.15 23.41 4.25
C VAL A 28 -0.54 22.12 4.96
N GLY A 29 0.44 21.34 5.46
CA GLY A 29 0.18 20.11 6.21
C GLY A 29 -0.73 20.34 7.42
N ARG A 30 -0.38 21.30 8.26
CA ARG A 30 -1.15 21.68 9.46
C ARG A 30 -2.56 22.15 9.10
N TYR A 31 -2.69 23.04 8.09
CA TYR A 31 -3.97 23.64 7.68
C TYR A 31 -5.05 22.59 7.41
N TRP A 32 -4.73 21.54 6.69
CA TRP A 32 -5.70 20.49 6.37
C TRP A 32 -6.08 19.66 7.59
N VAL A 33 -5.13 19.38 8.47
CA VAL A 33 -5.40 18.66 9.72
C VAL A 33 -6.25 19.52 10.68
N GLU A 34 -5.89 20.80 10.85
CA GLU A 34 -6.58 21.71 11.77
C GLU A 34 -7.99 22.08 11.30
N LYS A 35 -8.11 22.42 9.99
CA LYS A 35 -9.36 22.97 9.43
C LYS A 35 -10.35 21.90 9.00
N PHE A 36 -9.87 20.81 8.45
CA PHE A 36 -10.71 19.78 7.84
C PHE A 36 -10.68 18.44 8.57
N HIS A 37 -9.87 18.36 9.63
CA HIS A 37 -9.76 17.19 10.48
C HIS A 37 -9.46 15.92 9.67
N ILE A 38 -8.58 16.03 8.67
CA ILE A 38 -8.11 14.86 7.93
C ILE A 38 -7.33 13.93 8.87
N ASP A 39 -7.41 12.61 8.63
CA ASP A 39 -6.79 11.60 9.48
C ASP A 39 -5.28 11.43 9.22
N GLY A 40 -4.74 12.09 8.21
CA GLY A 40 -3.32 12.02 7.90
C GLY A 40 -2.97 12.36 6.45
N TRP A 41 -1.75 12.04 6.06
CA TRP A 41 -1.19 12.35 4.75
C TRP A 41 -0.56 11.12 4.10
N ARG A 42 -0.80 10.94 2.80
CA ARG A 42 0.07 10.16 1.93
C ARG A 42 1.01 11.12 1.24
N LEU A 43 2.31 10.89 1.38
CA LEU A 43 3.38 11.78 0.96
C LEU A 43 4.07 11.19 -0.28
N ASP A 44 3.93 11.88 -1.38
CA ASP A 44 4.37 11.50 -2.72
C ASP A 44 5.90 11.53 -2.84
N VAL A 45 6.48 10.55 -3.54
CA VAL A 45 7.93 10.43 -3.82
C VAL A 45 8.79 10.73 -2.57
N ALA A 46 8.37 10.20 -1.43
CA ALA A 46 8.91 10.61 -0.12
C ALA A 46 10.40 10.33 0.05
N SER A 47 10.94 9.31 -0.63
CA SER A 47 12.36 8.96 -0.59
C SER A 47 13.29 10.00 -1.26
N GLU A 48 12.75 10.88 -2.08
CA GLU A 48 13.53 11.90 -2.77
C GLU A 48 13.46 13.29 -2.11
N ILE A 49 12.81 13.41 -0.97
CA ILE A 49 12.70 14.65 -0.20
C ILE A 49 13.63 14.60 1.01
N ASN A 50 14.12 15.77 1.41
CA ASN A 50 15.04 15.91 2.52
C ASN A 50 14.43 15.45 3.86
N ASP A 51 15.15 14.57 4.58
CA ASP A 51 14.72 14.05 5.88
C ASP A 51 14.47 15.15 6.93
N ALA A 52 15.21 16.24 6.90
CA ALA A 52 15.02 17.33 7.85
C ALA A 52 13.63 17.97 7.68
N LEU A 53 13.14 18.10 6.43
CA LEU A 53 11.76 18.53 6.18
C LEU A 53 10.77 17.52 6.74
N TRP A 54 10.96 16.22 6.47
CA TRP A 54 10.04 15.18 6.93
C TRP A 54 9.96 15.08 8.45
N ARG A 55 11.11 15.17 9.16
CA ARG A 55 11.12 15.19 10.63
C ARG A 55 10.37 16.39 11.20
N ARG A 56 10.58 17.56 10.62
CA ARG A 56 9.86 18.76 11.00
C ARG A 56 8.36 18.62 10.70
N PHE A 57 8.00 18.17 9.50
CA PHE A 57 6.61 17.95 9.09
C PHE A 57 5.91 16.96 10.03
N TYR A 58 6.58 15.85 10.37
CA TYR A 58 6.07 14.87 11.33
C TYR A 58 5.78 15.52 12.68
N GLN A 59 6.74 16.23 13.26
CA GLN A 59 6.57 16.92 14.54
C GLN A 59 5.40 17.89 14.51
N GLU A 60 5.34 18.78 13.53
CA GLU A 60 4.29 19.78 13.41
C GLU A 60 2.89 19.18 13.21
N ILE A 61 2.77 18.08 12.46
CA ILE A 61 1.49 17.36 12.30
C ILE A 61 1.07 16.70 13.61
N LYS A 62 2.00 16.02 14.29
CA LYS A 62 1.71 15.34 15.57
C LYS A 62 1.40 16.31 16.71
N GLU A 63 1.89 17.55 16.67
CA GLU A 63 1.49 18.62 17.58
C GLU A 63 0.02 19.01 17.43
N VAL A 64 -0.48 19.01 16.18
CA VAL A 64 -1.89 19.32 15.87
C VAL A 64 -2.80 18.15 16.20
N ASN A 65 -2.42 16.97 15.74
CA ASN A 65 -3.17 15.74 15.97
C ASN A 65 -2.21 14.56 16.13
N PRO A 66 -1.97 14.08 17.36
CA PRO A 66 -1.09 12.93 17.61
C PRO A 66 -1.51 11.64 16.90
N GLU A 67 -2.82 11.50 16.61
CA GLU A 67 -3.38 10.31 15.93
C GLU A 67 -3.30 10.41 14.40
N ALA A 68 -2.96 11.57 13.83
CA ALA A 68 -2.81 11.71 12.38
C ALA A 68 -1.70 10.80 11.86
N ILE A 69 -1.99 10.01 10.82
CA ILE A 69 -1.05 9.05 10.25
C ILE A 69 -0.28 9.66 9.07
N LEU A 70 1.04 9.47 9.04
CA LEU A 70 1.88 9.85 7.90
C LEU A 70 2.36 8.61 7.16
N ILE A 71 1.95 8.49 5.89
CA ILE A 71 2.26 7.36 5.01
C ILE A 71 3.17 7.85 3.89
N GLY A 72 4.44 7.44 3.90
CA GLY A 72 5.36 7.78 2.81
C GLY A 72 5.19 6.86 1.61
N GLU A 73 5.26 7.41 0.41
CA GLU A 73 5.48 6.61 -0.78
C GLU A 73 6.98 6.31 -0.90
N VAL A 74 7.34 5.07 -0.60
CA VAL A 74 8.71 4.55 -0.69
C VAL A 74 8.66 3.21 -1.41
N TRP A 75 9.37 3.10 -2.52
CA TRP A 75 9.36 1.90 -3.38
C TRP A 75 10.35 0.82 -2.96
N GLU A 76 11.29 1.20 -2.12
CA GLU A 76 12.35 0.34 -1.59
C GLU A 76 12.13 -0.01 -0.12
N THR A 77 13.11 -0.68 0.47
CA THR A 77 13.11 -0.98 1.90
C THR A 77 13.08 0.30 2.73
N ALA A 78 12.04 0.48 3.54
CA ALA A 78 11.69 1.75 4.19
C ALA A 78 12.21 1.91 5.63
N ASN A 79 13.16 1.09 6.10
CA ASN A 79 13.66 1.12 7.48
C ASN A 79 14.09 2.52 7.92
N HIS A 80 14.75 3.26 7.03
CA HIS A 80 15.26 4.59 7.29
C HIS A 80 14.16 5.57 7.69
N TRP A 81 13.01 5.51 7.01
CA TRP A 81 11.89 6.43 7.21
C TRP A 81 10.90 5.99 8.31
N LEU A 82 11.06 4.76 8.83
CA LEU A 82 10.16 4.16 9.82
C LEU A 82 10.80 4.02 11.20
N ASP A 83 11.69 4.96 11.54
CA ASP A 83 12.37 5.03 12.82
C ASP A 83 11.48 5.59 13.96
N GLY A 84 10.27 6.09 13.62
CA GLY A 84 9.32 6.71 14.53
C GLY A 84 9.42 8.24 14.58
N THR A 85 10.19 8.86 13.70
CA THR A 85 10.39 10.32 13.64
C THR A 85 10.10 10.95 12.29
N ILE A 86 9.83 10.14 11.26
CA ILE A 86 9.56 10.60 9.89
C ILE A 86 8.17 10.15 9.42
N PHE A 87 7.90 8.84 9.38
CA PHE A 87 6.60 8.30 8.99
C PHE A 87 6.12 7.24 9.97
N ASP A 88 4.80 7.09 10.06
CA ASP A 88 4.15 6.00 10.78
C ASP A 88 4.06 4.74 9.93
N SER A 89 3.98 4.90 8.60
CA SER A 89 3.76 3.84 7.62
C SER A 89 4.37 4.20 6.28
N THR A 90 4.47 3.19 5.42
CA THR A 90 4.75 3.39 3.98
C THR A 90 3.82 2.53 3.13
N MET A 91 3.66 2.91 1.86
CA MET A 91 3.07 2.05 0.84
C MET A 91 4.01 0.85 0.65
N ASN A 92 3.55 -0.35 1.05
CA ASN A 92 4.40 -1.54 1.10
C ASN A 92 4.55 -2.20 -0.28
N TYR A 93 5.38 -1.62 -1.13
CA TYR A 93 5.68 -2.17 -2.46
C TYR A 93 6.46 -3.49 -2.40
N ASP A 94 7.21 -3.77 -1.32
CA ASP A 94 7.84 -5.08 -1.13
C ASP A 94 6.79 -6.18 -0.97
N PHE A 95 5.69 -5.91 -0.24
CA PHE A 95 4.55 -6.84 -0.15
C PHE A 95 3.98 -7.15 -1.54
N ARG A 96 3.69 -6.12 -2.32
CA ARG A 96 3.21 -6.26 -3.71
C ARG A 96 4.18 -7.09 -4.56
N LYS A 97 5.47 -6.79 -4.50
CA LYS A 97 6.52 -7.48 -5.26
C LYS A 97 6.57 -8.98 -4.96
N HIS A 98 6.40 -9.36 -3.70
CA HIS A 98 6.40 -10.77 -3.31
C HIS A 98 5.10 -11.46 -3.72
N CYS A 99 3.95 -10.82 -3.52
CA CYS A 99 2.67 -11.31 -4.00
C CYS A 99 2.65 -11.49 -5.52
N LYS A 100 3.18 -10.51 -6.28
CA LYS A 100 3.30 -10.58 -7.74
C LYS A 100 4.05 -11.83 -8.19
N ARG A 101 5.22 -12.11 -7.57
CA ARG A 101 6.04 -13.27 -7.93
C ARG A 101 5.39 -14.60 -7.61
N PHE A 102 4.61 -14.67 -6.52
CA PHE A 102 4.01 -15.91 -6.06
C PHE A 102 2.64 -16.16 -6.68
N PHE A 103 1.70 -15.21 -6.55
CA PHE A 103 0.33 -15.37 -7.03
C PHE A 103 0.15 -14.97 -8.50
N GLY A 104 0.87 -13.94 -8.98
CA GLY A 104 0.70 -13.42 -10.34
C GLY A 104 1.55 -14.16 -11.37
N GLU A 105 2.85 -14.24 -11.13
CA GLU A 105 3.82 -14.79 -12.09
C GLU A 105 4.12 -16.28 -11.86
N GLU A 106 3.75 -16.84 -10.71
CA GLU A 106 4.10 -18.21 -10.27
C GLU A 106 5.61 -18.52 -10.43
N SER A 107 6.46 -17.49 -10.26
CA SER A 107 7.90 -17.54 -10.54
C SER A 107 8.73 -17.98 -9.33
N ILE A 108 8.11 -18.17 -8.17
CA ILE A 108 8.78 -18.64 -6.94
C ILE A 108 7.92 -19.69 -6.22
N SER A 109 8.59 -20.60 -5.51
CA SER A 109 7.91 -21.58 -4.64
C SER A 109 7.32 -20.94 -3.38
N SER A 110 6.41 -21.64 -2.70
CA SER A 110 5.86 -21.17 -1.42
C SER A 110 6.92 -21.06 -0.32
N GLU A 111 7.95 -21.90 -0.31
CA GLU A 111 9.09 -21.76 0.60
C GLU A 111 9.85 -20.46 0.35
N ALA A 112 10.13 -20.14 -0.93
CA ALA A 112 10.79 -18.89 -1.29
C ALA A 112 9.91 -17.66 -1.01
N PHE A 113 8.60 -17.77 -1.18
CA PHE A 113 7.64 -16.73 -0.81
C PHE A 113 7.65 -16.49 0.69
N ASP A 114 7.55 -17.55 1.50
CA ASP A 114 7.59 -17.48 2.96
C ASP A 114 8.88 -16.81 3.47
N GLY A 115 10.03 -17.23 2.94
CA GLY A 115 11.31 -16.60 3.27
C GLY A 115 11.31 -15.10 3.02
N ARG A 116 10.76 -14.65 1.88
CA ARG A 116 10.69 -13.23 1.51
C ARG A 116 9.72 -12.42 2.39
N VAL A 117 8.53 -12.93 2.66
CA VAL A 117 7.57 -12.22 3.51
C VAL A 117 8.00 -12.23 4.98
N THR A 118 8.71 -13.27 5.41
CA THR A 118 9.33 -13.32 6.74
C THR A 118 10.45 -12.30 6.86
N ASP A 119 11.38 -12.27 5.91
CA ASP A 119 12.47 -11.28 5.85
C ASP A 119 11.91 -9.86 5.85
N MET A 120 10.90 -9.57 5.01
CA MET A 120 10.22 -8.27 4.97
C MET A 120 9.67 -7.88 6.34
N ARG A 121 8.98 -8.79 7.06
CA ARG A 121 8.46 -8.48 8.40
C ARG A 121 9.54 -8.29 9.46
N MET A 122 10.59 -9.10 9.40
CA MET A 122 11.68 -9.05 10.38
C MET A 122 12.54 -7.80 10.30
N ARG A 123 12.43 -7.02 9.23
CA ARG A 123 13.11 -5.73 9.08
C ARG A 123 12.53 -4.63 9.96
N TYR A 124 11.27 -4.75 10.38
CA TYR A 124 10.54 -3.71 11.09
C TYR A 124 10.16 -4.11 12.50
N ARG A 125 9.96 -3.13 13.37
CA ARG A 125 9.34 -3.35 14.67
C ARG A 125 7.90 -3.85 14.48
N GLU A 126 7.38 -4.63 15.43
CA GLU A 126 6.05 -5.26 15.32
C GLU A 126 4.94 -4.22 15.06
N GLN A 127 4.94 -3.09 15.77
CA GLN A 127 3.97 -2.02 15.54
C GLN A 127 4.04 -1.44 14.12
N THR A 128 5.25 -1.31 13.56
CA THR A 128 5.45 -0.85 12.19
C THR A 128 4.92 -1.85 11.17
N VAL A 129 5.08 -3.16 11.41
CA VAL A 129 4.50 -4.21 10.55
C VAL A 129 2.99 -4.06 10.48
N PHE A 130 2.31 -3.82 11.62
CA PHE A 130 0.86 -3.60 11.66
C PHE A 130 0.41 -2.29 11.01
N ALA A 131 1.29 -1.32 10.91
CA ALA A 131 1.01 -0.03 10.28
C ALA A 131 1.30 0.01 8.77
N GLN A 132 2.00 -1.00 8.20
CA GLN A 132 2.33 -1.01 6.77
C GLN A 132 1.08 -1.07 5.89
N LEU A 133 1.02 -0.21 4.85
CA LEU A 133 -0.06 -0.18 3.87
C LEU A 133 0.20 -1.23 2.78
N ASN A 134 -0.35 -2.43 2.96
CA ASN A 134 -0.16 -3.56 2.05
C ASN A 134 -1.06 -3.42 0.82
N LEU A 135 -0.46 -3.18 -0.34
CA LEU A 135 -1.16 -3.00 -1.61
C LEU A 135 -0.87 -4.15 -2.58
N LEU A 136 -1.85 -4.50 -3.40
CA LEU A 136 -1.65 -5.27 -4.63
C LEU A 136 -1.60 -4.33 -5.83
N ASP A 137 -2.41 -3.27 -5.81
CA ASP A 137 -2.52 -2.28 -6.87
C ASP A 137 -2.38 -0.85 -6.36
N SER A 138 -1.98 0.03 -7.26
CA SER A 138 -2.03 1.49 -7.12
C SER A 138 -2.16 2.13 -8.49
N HIS A 139 -2.26 3.46 -8.51
CA HIS A 139 -2.29 4.26 -9.74
C HIS A 139 -0.94 4.29 -10.51
N ASP A 140 0.12 3.68 -9.97
CA ASP A 140 1.47 3.69 -10.55
C ASP A 140 1.95 2.32 -11.02
N VAL A 141 1.09 1.31 -10.92
CA VAL A 141 1.47 -0.07 -11.27
C VAL A 141 0.36 -0.78 -12.01
N SER A 142 0.75 -1.75 -12.85
CA SER A 142 -0.21 -2.62 -13.56
C SER A 142 -1.16 -3.31 -12.60
N ARG A 143 -2.43 -3.46 -13.01
CA ARG A 143 -3.46 -4.15 -12.24
C ARG A 143 -3.04 -5.59 -11.93
N PHE A 144 -3.19 -5.99 -10.69
CA PHE A 144 -2.77 -7.32 -10.23
C PHE A 144 -3.57 -8.44 -10.90
N PHE A 145 -4.84 -8.21 -11.19
CA PHE A 145 -5.66 -9.14 -11.96
C PHE A 145 -5.07 -9.44 -13.34
N SER A 146 -4.52 -8.42 -14.03
CA SER A 146 -3.79 -8.60 -15.29
C SER A 146 -2.50 -9.39 -15.12
N LEU A 147 -1.80 -9.24 -13.98
CA LEU A 147 -0.60 -10.02 -13.67
C LEU A 147 -0.92 -11.49 -13.39
N CYS A 148 -2.15 -11.80 -12.99
CA CYS A 148 -2.69 -13.15 -12.91
C CYS A 148 -3.21 -13.66 -14.27
N ASN A 149 -2.97 -12.97 -15.38
CA ASN A 149 -3.49 -13.29 -16.70
C ASN A 149 -5.03 -13.48 -16.74
N GLY A 150 -5.77 -12.70 -15.94
CA GLY A 150 -7.21 -12.82 -15.79
C GLY A 150 -7.67 -14.07 -15.02
N ASN A 151 -6.75 -14.81 -14.41
CA ASN A 151 -7.09 -15.98 -13.58
C ASN A 151 -7.66 -15.53 -12.24
N GLU A 152 -8.98 -15.54 -12.14
CA GLU A 152 -9.69 -15.10 -10.95
C GLU A 152 -9.36 -15.95 -9.70
N ARG A 153 -9.05 -17.24 -9.85
CA ARG A 153 -8.67 -18.09 -8.70
C ARG A 153 -7.36 -17.65 -8.07
N GLN A 154 -6.35 -17.37 -8.89
CA GLN A 154 -5.07 -16.84 -8.41
C GLN A 154 -5.26 -15.47 -7.75
N TYR A 155 -6.05 -14.60 -8.36
CA TYR A 155 -6.34 -13.29 -7.82
C TYR A 155 -7.07 -13.37 -6.47
N ARG A 156 -8.07 -14.23 -6.34
CA ARG A 156 -8.76 -14.48 -5.06
C ARG A 156 -7.78 -14.96 -3.96
N LEU A 157 -6.80 -15.80 -4.29
CA LEU A 157 -5.77 -16.21 -3.32
C LEU A 157 -4.91 -15.03 -2.87
N ALA A 158 -4.50 -14.15 -3.78
CA ALA A 158 -3.77 -12.93 -3.43
C ALA A 158 -4.58 -11.99 -2.53
N LEU A 159 -5.88 -11.83 -2.80
CA LEU A 159 -6.80 -11.04 -1.97
C LEU A 159 -6.99 -11.65 -0.57
N ILE A 160 -7.12 -13.00 -0.47
CA ILE A 160 -7.16 -13.68 0.83
C ILE A 160 -5.89 -13.38 1.61
N PHE A 161 -4.72 -13.53 0.97
CA PHE A 161 -3.46 -13.26 1.63
C PHE A 161 -3.36 -11.80 2.09
N GLN A 162 -3.69 -10.84 1.24
CA GLN A 162 -3.70 -9.40 1.59
C GLN A 162 -4.61 -9.12 2.78
N MET A 163 -5.81 -9.69 2.82
CA MET A 163 -6.80 -9.44 3.87
C MET A 163 -6.51 -10.17 5.18
N THR A 164 -5.67 -11.19 5.16
CA THR A 164 -5.33 -11.98 6.36
C THR A 164 -3.91 -11.73 6.87
N PHE A 165 -3.06 -11.10 6.07
CA PHE A 165 -1.69 -10.76 6.46
C PHE A 165 -1.65 -9.56 7.42
N PRO A 166 -0.64 -9.48 8.35
CA PRO A 166 -0.44 -8.32 9.22
C PRO A 166 -0.18 -7.02 8.43
N GLY A 167 -0.81 -5.94 8.83
CA GLY A 167 -0.73 -4.63 8.20
C GLY A 167 -2.10 -4.10 7.80
N MET A 168 -2.14 -2.98 7.11
CA MET A 168 -3.35 -2.34 6.61
C MET A 168 -3.54 -2.70 5.12
N PRO A 169 -4.53 -3.51 4.74
CA PRO A 169 -4.78 -3.78 3.33
C PRO A 169 -5.26 -2.52 2.61
N SER A 170 -4.63 -2.20 1.50
CA SER A 170 -5.02 -1.11 0.61
C SER A 170 -5.70 -1.68 -0.63
N ILE A 171 -6.90 -1.20 -0.91
CA ILE A 171 -7.69 -1.57 -2.09
C ILE A 171 -7.64 -0.39 -3.04
N PHE A 172 -7.15 -0.61 -4.26
CA PHE A 172 -7.26 0.38 -5.32
C PHE A 172 -8.63 0.24 -5.99
N TYR A 173 -9.28 1.35 -6.36
CA TYR A 173 -10.62 1.30 -6.98
C TYR A 173 -10.65 0.36 -8.18
N GLY A 174 -11.66 -0.49 -8.25
CA GLY A 174 -11.82 -1.46 -9.31
C GLY A 174 -11.17 -2.83 -9.07
N ASP A 175 -10.38 -2.99 -8.00
CA ASP A 175 -9.86 -4.29 -7.58
C ASP A 175 -11.01 -5.26 -7.29
N GLU A 176 -12.06 -4.75 -6.67
CA GLU A 176 -13.29 -5.49 -6.36
C GLU A 176 -14.09 -5.93 -7.61
N LEU A 177 -13.77 -5.37 -8.77
CA LEU A 177 -14.38 -5.69 -10.04
C LEU A 177 -13.46 -6.49 -10.98
N GLY A 178 -12.22 -6.76 -10.55
CA GLY A 178 -11.20 -7.37 -11.38
C GLY A 178 -10.84 -6.51 -12.59
N LEU A 179 -10.67 -5.21 -12.40
CA LEU A 179 -10.25 -4.34 -13.49
C LEU A 179 -8.86 -4.74 -13.98
N GLU A 180 -8.72 -4.79 -15.29
CA GLU A 180 -7.47 -5.07 -15.98
C GLU A 180 -6.79 -3.78 -16.41
N GLY A 181 -5.46 -3.84 -16.62
CA GLY A 181 -4.66 -2.74 -17.11
C GLY A 181 -3.17 -2.98 -16.89
N ILE A 182 -2.38 -2.84 -17.96
CA ILE A 182 -0.92 -3.00 -17.92
C ILE A 182 -0.23 -1.66 -18.15
N GLN A 183 -0.73 -0.87 -19.09
CA GLN A 183 -0.23 0.46 -19.37
C GLN A 183 -0.89 1.51 -18.48
N GLU A 184 -0.27 2.67 -18.30
CA GLU A 184 -0.76 3.72 -17.41
C GLU A 184 -2.19 4.15 -17.74
N ALA A 185 -2.53 4.34 -18.99
CA ALA A 185 -3.89 4.68 -19.42
C ALA A 185 -4.92 3.61 -19.04
N ASP A 186 -4.51 2.34 -19.04
CA ASP A 186 -5.40 1.20 -18.76
C ASP A 186 -5.67 1.03 -17.27
N TYR A 187 -4.63 1.09 -16.43
CA TYR A 187 -4.83 0.88 -14.98
C TYR A 187 -5.40 2.11 -14.26
N ARG A 188 -5.43 3.29 -14.92
CA ARG A 188 -6.11 4.52 -14.43
C ARG A 188 -7.47 4.76 -15.10
N GLN A 189 -8.04 3.75 -15.77
CA GLN A 189 -9.35 3.87 -16.41
C GLN A 189 -10.46 4.29 -15.43
N PRO A 190 -11.53 4.97 -15.92
CA PRO A 190 -12.66 5.36 -15.08
C PRO A 190 -13.36 4.18 -14.42
N MET A 191 -13.93 4.40 -13.23
CA MET A 191 -14.71 3.39 -12.51
C MET A 191 -15.95 2.99 -13.32
N PRO A 192 -16.14 1.68 -13.67
CA PRO A 192 -17.29 1.22 -14.43
C PRO A 192 -18.52 1.04 -13.54
N TRP A 193 -19.17 2.13 -13.18
CA TRP A 193 -20.31 2.17 -12.25
C TRP A 193 -21.49 1.27 -12.66
N ASN A 194 -21.68 1.03 -13.95
CA ASN A 194 -22.67 0.10 -14.47
C ASN A 194 -22.39 -1.35 -14.04
N LYS A 195 -21.13 -1.79 -14.02
CA LYS A 195 -20.73 -3.11 -13.48
C LYS A 195 -21.00 -3.21 -11.99
N VAL A 196 -20.70 -2.14 -11.22
CA VAL A 196 -20.99 -2.10 -9.78
C VAL A 196 -22.49 -2.32 -9.52
N LYS A 197 -23.35 -1.67 -10.29
CA LYS A 197 -24.80 -1.83 -10.16
C LYS A 197 -25.24 -3.28 -10.45
N ALA A 198 -24.74 -3.86 -11.54
CA ALA A 198 -25.04 -5.24 -11.90
C ALA A 198 -24.60 -6.26 -10.84
N TYR A 199 -23.44 -6.06 -10.22
CA TYR A 199 -22.95 -6.93 -9.14
C TYR A 199 -23.75 -6.80 -7.83
N LYS A 200 -24.30 -5.63 -7.54
CA LYS A 200 -25.19 -5.43 -6.39
C LYS A 200 -26.55 -6.10 -6.56
N GLU A 201 -27.03 -6.19 -7.81
CA GLU A 201 -28.31 -6.82 -8.14
C GLU A 201 -28.21 -8.36 -8.23
N ASN A 202 -27.02 -8.88 -8.59
CA ASN A 202 -26.75 -10.32 -8.69
C ASN A 202 -25.83 -10.74 -7.53
N GLU A 203 -26.41 -11.13 -6.40
CA GLU A 203 -25.67 -11.51 -5.18
C GLU A 203 -24.94 -12.87 -5.26
N SER A 204 -24.83 -13.49 -6.43
CA SER A 204 -24.08 -14.73 -6.59
C SER A 204 -22.57 -14.51 -6.49
N ASP A 205 -21.78 -15.55 -6.56
CA ASP A 205 -20.32 -15.65 -6.36
C ASP A 205 -19.47 -14.72 -7.27
N SER A 206 -19.72 -13.40 -7.19
CA SER A 206 -18.95 -12.39 -7.89
C SER A 206 -17.70 -12.00 -7.08
N LEU A 207 -16.65 -11.53 -7.76
CA LEU A 207 -15.46 -11.00 -7.12
C LEU A 207 -15.78 -9.85 -6.14
N TYR A 208 -16.76 -9.03 -6.47
CA TYR A 208 -17.26 -7.96 -5.61
C TYR A 208 -17.79 -8.49 -4.27
N VAL A 209 -18.66 -9.51 -4.33
CA VAL A 209 -19.21 -10.14 -3.11
C VAL A 209 -18.11 -10.84 -2.33
N PHE A 210 -17.21 -11.51 -3.00
CA PHE A 210 -16.04 -12.16 -2.39
C PHE A 210 -15.19 -11.15 -1.62
N MET A 211 -14.80 -10.03 -2.24
CA MET A 211 -14.00 -9.00 -1.58
C MET A 211 -14.76 -8.35 -0.42
N ARG A 212 -16.03 -8.04 -0.59
CA ARG A 212 -16.89 -7.53 0.51
C ARG A 212 -16.88 -8.47 1.71
N ASN A 213 -16.98 -9.78 1.48
CA ASN A 213 -16.96 -10.77 2.55
C ASN A 213 -15.58 -10.87 3.22
N LEU A 214 -14.49 -10.77 2.48
CA LEU A 214 -13.13 -10.71 3.06
C LEU A 214 -12.93 -9.46 3.93
N ILE A 215 -13.42 -8.31 3.48
CA ILE A 215 -13.39 -7.06 4.25
C ILE A 215 -14.18 -7.22 5.55
N TYR A 216 -15.39 -7.79 5.45
CA TYR A 216 -16.23 -8.06 6.61
C TYR A 216 -15.53 -9.00 7.61
N LEU A 217 -14.99 -10.14 7.11
CA LEU A 217 -14.24 -11.09 7.91
C LEU A 217 -13.08 -10.42 8.65
N ARG A 218 -12.25 -9.62 7.96
CA ARG A 218 -11.16 -8.90 8.60
C ARG A 218 -11.63 -7.91 9.66
N ARG A 219 -12.76 -7.24 9.42
CA ARG A 219 -13.33 -6.28 10.39
C ARG A 219 -13.93 -6.94 11.61
N SER A 220 -14.57 -8.11 11.45
CA SER A 220 -15.18 -8.86 12.56
C SER A 220 -14.14 -9.61 13.39
N GLU A 221 -13.08 -10.14 12.75
CA GLU A 221 -12.08 -10.98 13.39
C GLU A 221 -10.87 -10.16 13.86
N ASN A 222 -10.79 -9.91 15.19
CA ASN A 222 -9.68 -9.15 15.76
C ASN A 222 -8.32 -9.83 15.54
N VAL A 223 -8.27 -11.16 15.49
CA VAL A 223 -7.06 -11.93 15.25
C VAL A 223 -6.41 -11.59 13.91
N LEU A 224 -7.20 -11.30 12.86
CA LEU A 224 -6.68 -10.90 11.54
C LEU A 224 -6.07 -9.49 11.54
N ARG A 225 -6.45 -8.65 12.51
CA ARG A 225 -5.97 -7.27 12.64
C ARG A 225 -4.82 -7.11 13.63
N ARG A 226 -4.78 -7.96 14.68
CA ARG A 226 -3.87 -7.82 15.81
C ARG A 226 -3.15 -9.11 16.19
N GLY A 227 -3.52 -10.24 15.58
CA GLY A 227 -2.92 -11.56 15.88
C GLY A 227 -1.52 -11.71 15.30
N LYS A 228 -0.78 -12.65 15.89
CA LYS A 228 0.54 -13.03 15.38
C LYS A 228 0.40 -13.90 14.14
N PHE A 229 1.15 -13.57 13.11
CA PHE A 229 1.25 -14.38 11.90
C PHE A 229 2.34 -15.45 12.08
N ARG A 230 2.03 -16.68 11.72
CA ARG A 230 2.98 -17.79 11.72
C ARG A 230 2.68 -18.72 10.54
N THR A 231 3.70 -18.99 9.75
CA THR A 231 3.65 -20.01 8.71
C THR A 231 3.52 -21.40 9.32
N VAL A 232 2.60 -22.18 8.84
CA VAL A 232 2.34 -23.56 9.30
C VAL A 232 2.92 -24.59 8.35
N TYR A 233 2.88 -24.28 7.05
CA TYR A 233 3.34 -25.20 6.01
C TYR A 233 3.86 -24.44 4.81
N THR A 234 4.91 -24.95 4.18
CA THR A 234 5.42 -24.52 2.87
C THR A 234 5.86 -25.74 2.07
N GLN A 235 5.96 -25.58 0.76
CA GLN A 235 6.39 -26.61 -0.15
C GLN A 235 7.59 -26.14 -0.98
N LYS A 236 8.71 -26.89 -0.94
CA LYS A 236 9.96 -26.49 -1.58
C LYS A 236 9.85 -26.29 -3.10
N ASN A 237 9.11 -27.16 -3.78
CA ASN A 237 8.94 -27.15 -5.23
C ASN A 237 7.47 -27.03 -5.64
N GLY A 238 6.68 -26.28 -4.88
CA GLY A 238 5.24 -26.12 -5.16
C GLY A 238 4.67 -24.84 -4.63
N GLY A 239 3.40 -24.61 -4.92
CA GLY A 239 2.67 -23.39 -4.63
C GLY A 239 1.77 -23.47 -3.38
N LEU A 240 1.82 -24.54 -2.58
CA LEU A 240 1.00 -24.64 -1.38
C LEU A 240 1.63 -23.84 -0.23
N TYR A 241 0.86 -22.87 0.29
CA TYR A 241 1.26 -21.97 1.35
C TYR A 241 0.14 -21.83 2.40
#